data_40e3f6f1da313667ffba896fb1429637
#
_entry.id   40e3f6f1da313667ffba896fb1429637
#
_cell.length_a   1.000
_cell.length_b   1.000
_cell.length_c   1.000
_cell.angle_alpha   90.00
_cell.angle_beta   90.00
_cell.angle_gamma   90.00
#
_symmetry.space_group_name_H-M   'P 1'
#
loop_
_entity.id
_entity.type
_entity.pdbx_description
1 polymer ?
#
loop_
_entity_poly.entity_id
_entity_poly.type
_entity_poly.pdbx_seq_one_letter_code
_entity_poly.pdbx_strand_id
1 'polypeptide(L)'
;DALPIVLERELVDTTKRNVIVTHQFYTGAGQKTETCDSEIFSVGGIDNVDVTPLLRFDYAALGHLHSAQKVGRESVRYPGTLLKYSVSECNQTKSLHLVTLKEKGTPVEVETYPLHPLRNVKKFRGTLKELLKTVPEEAKEDYVSITLTDETDPYRPKEQLEKVFSHILEVRMDNSRTRQKLMKDADRKS
;
A
#
# COMPACT_ATOMS: atom_id res chain seq x y z
N ASP A 1 7.30 24.77 -7.69
CA ASP A 1 7.66 24.06 -6.45
C ASP A 1 8.95 24.57 -5.86
N ALA A 2 8.88 25.80 -5.25
CA ALA A 2 10.03 26.44 -4.62
C ALA A 2 10.21 26.01 -3.13
N LEU A 3 9.21 25.34 -2.55
CA LEU A 3 9.19 25.00 -1.12
C LEU A 3 10.37 24.11 -0.66
N PRO A 4 10.78 23.06 -1.40
CA PRO A 4 11.96 22.28 -1.03
C PRO A 4 13.25 23.08 -1.04
N ILE A 5 13.38 24.00 -1.99
CA ILE A 5 14.60 24.82 -2.17
C ILE A 5 14.75 25.87 -1.07
N VAL A 6 13.65 26.45 -0.61
CA VAL A 6 13.65 27.46 0.46
C VAL A 6 13.95 26.82 1.82
N LEU A 7 13.35 25.69 2.12
CA LEU A 7 13.63 24.92 3.34
C LEU A 7 15.09 24.45 3.39
N GLU A 8 15.68 24.18 2.23
CA GLU A 8 17.02 23.63 2.10
C GLU A 8 18.13 24.66 2.42
N ARG A 9 17.94 25.92 2.06
CA ARG A 9 19.01 26.92 2.13
C ARG A 9 19.06 27.70 3.45
N GLU A 10 17.93 27.88 4.11
CA GLU A 10 17.84 28.83 5.24
C GLU A 10 17.65 28.20 6.62
N LEU A 11 17.20 26.92 6.69
CA LEU A 11 16.78 26.30 7.94
C LEU A 11 17.63 25.11 8.39
N VAL A 12 18.57 24.63 7.58
CA VAL A 12 19.35 23.42 7.89
C VAL A 12 20.71 23.80 8.50
N ASP A 13 20.82 23.70 9.82
CA ASP A 13 22.10 23.74 10.52
C ASP A 13 22.80 22.38 10.43
N THR A 14 23.75 22.24 9.52
CA THR A 14 24.45 20.97 9.27
C THR A 14 25.33 20.51 10.43
N THR A 15 25.55 21.33 11.46
CA THR A 15 26.27 20.93 12.67
C THR A 15 25.39 20.15 13.65
N LYS A 16 24.07 20.25 13.49
CA LYS A 16 23.06 19.58 14.32
C LYS A 16 22.36 18.45 13.58
N ARG A 17 21.62 17.63 14.31
CA ARG A 17 20.68 16.68 13.72
C ARG A 17 19.52 17.40 13.05
N ASN A 18 19.26 17.05 11.80
CA ASN A 18 18.16 17.59 11.02
C ASN A 18 17.21 16.46 10.62
N VAL A 19 15.94 16.60 10.97
CA VAL A 19 14.87 15.69 10.58
C VAL A 19 13.84 16.49 9.79
N ILE A 20 13.39 15.93 8.68
CA ILE A 20 12.26 16.48 7.91
C ILE A 20 11.08 15.50 7.94
N VAL A 21 9.89 16.04 8.08
CA VAL A 21 8.61 15.32 7.90
C VAL A 21 7.88 15.98 6.74
N THR A 22 7.50 15.19 5.76
CA THR A 22 6.87 15.72 4.54
C THR A 22 5.87 14.71 3.97
N HIS A 23 4.88 15.19 3.23
CA HIS A 23 3.85 14.36 2.60
C HIS A 23 3.80 14.63 1.10
N GLN A 24 4.56 13.85 0.34
CA GLN A 24 4.67 13.96 -1.11
C GLN A 24 5.11 12.63 -1.72
N PHE A 25 4.91 12.47 -3.03
CA PHE A 25 5.39 11.32 -3.78
C PHE A 25 6.85 11.55 -4.22
N TYR A 26 7.79 11.10 -3.41
CA TYR A 26 9.22 11.17 -3.73
C TYR A 26 9.69 9.94 -4.49
N THR A 27 10.51 10.17 -5.52
CA THR A 27 11.15 9.11 -6.29
C THR A 27 12.66 9.29 -6.32
N GLY A 28 13.40 8.17 -6.26
CA GLY A 28 14.85 8.13 -6.48
C GLY A 28 15.17 7.77 -7.93
N ALA A 29 16.29 8.26 -8.45
CA ALA A 29 16.72 7.94 -9.81
C ALA A 29 16.84 6.42 -10.02
N GLY A 30 16.08 5.89 -10.98
CA GLY A 30 16.10 4.47 -11.35
C GLY A 30 15.44 3.51 -10.34
N GLN A 31 14.84 4.00 -9.27
CA GLN A 31 14.14 3.17 -8.28
C GLN A 31 12.66 3.02 -8.66
N LYS A 32 12.19 1.76 -8.73
CA LYS A 32 10.75 1.48 -8.86
C LYS A 32 10.10 1.64 -7.49
N THR A 33 9.13 2.53 -7.41
CA THR A 33 8.34 2.78 -6.21
C THR A 33 7.13 1.85 -6.18
N GLU A 34 6.88 1.22 -5.03
CA GLU A 34 5.68 0.40 -4.82
C GLU A 34 4.48 1.30 -4.49
N THR A 35 3.41 1.10 -5.22
CA THR A 35 2.14 1.84 -5.08
C THR A 35 0.96 0.90 -4.95
N CYS A 36 -0.19 1.40 -4.47
CA CYS A 36 -1.43 0.64 -4.34
C CYS A 36 -2.64 1.41 -4.90
N ASP A 37 -3.77 0.71 -5.06
CA ASP A 37 -4.97 1.26 -5.72
C ASP A 37 -5.65 2.40 -4.92
N SER A 38 -5.34 2.51 -3.63
CA SER A 38 -5.89 3.56 -2.76
C SER A 38 -5.08 4.87 -2.79
N GLU A 39 -3.93 4.89 -3.46
CA GLU A 39 -3.13 6.09 -3.63
C GLU A 39 -3.66 6.90 -4.81
N ILE A 40 -3.92 8.18 -4.57
CA ILE A 40 -4.38 9.08 -5.62
C ILE A 40 -3.17 9.66 -6.33
N PHE A 41 -3.04 9.36 -7.62
CA PHE A 41 -2.08 10.00 -8.50
C PHE A 41 -2.80 11.07 -9.32
N SER A 42 -2.24 12.26 -9.38
CA SER A 42 -2.79 13.35 -10.19
C SER A 42 -2.74 13.01 -11.68
N VAL A 43 -3.80 13.35 -12.39
CA VAL A 43 -3.89 13.17 -13.84
C VAL A 43 -3.01 14.22 -14.52
N GLY A 44 -1.80 13.83 -14.95
CA GLY A 44 -0.87 14.74 -15.63
C GLY A 44 0.61 14.48 -15.39
N GLY A 45 0.97 13.52 -14.53
CA GLY A 45 2.34 12.97 -14.46
C GLY A 45 3.42 13.86 -13.83
N ILE A 46 3.06 14.93 -13.08
CA ILE A 46 4.04 15.85 -12.47
C ILE A 46 4.05 15.75 -10.94
N ASP A 47 3.55 14.66 -10.38
CA ASP A 47 3.47 14.55 -8.91
C ASP A 47 4.71 13.93 -8.26
N ASN A 48 5.68 13.53 -9.07
CA ASN A 48 6.93 12.98 -8.57
C ASN A 48 7.91 14.10 -8.18
N VAL A 49 8.28 14.12 -6.93
CA VAL A 49 9.33 15.02 -6.42
C VAL A 49 10.64 14.26 -6.34
N ASP A 50 11.72 14.84 -6.83
CA ASP A 50 13.05 14.24 -6.68
C ASP A 50 13.43 14.17 -5.19
N VAL A 51 13.91 13.02 -4.75
CA VAL A 51 14.37 12.79 -3.38
C VAL A 51 15.68 13.50 -3.03
N THR A 52 16.45 13.93 -4.01
CA THR A 52 17.79 14.52 -3.83
C THR A 52 17.85 15.62 -2.76
N PRO A 53 16.91 16.58 -2.69
CA PRO A 53 16.91 17.59 -1.62
C PRO A 53 16.84 17.01 -0.21
N LEU A 54 16.19 15.84 -0.03
CA LEU A 54 16.03 15.20 1.28
C LEU A 54 17.30 14.51 1.77
N LEU A 55 18.26 14.25 0.89
CA LEU A 55 19.51 13.58 1.24
C LEU A 55 20.42 14.38 2.18
N ARG A 56 20.14 15.65 2.41
CA ARG A 56 20.85 16.50 3.36
C ARG A 56 20.41 16.31 4.80
N PHE A 57 19.19 15.82 5.01
CA PHE A 57 18.66 15.57 6.34
C PHE A 57 19.22 14.26 6.90
N ASP A 58 19.41 14.18 8.20
CA ASP A 58 19.84 12.95 8.86
C ASP A 58 18.76 11.87 8.75
N TYR A 59 17.48 12.29 8.85
CA TYR A 59 16.32 11.43 8.63
C TYR A 59 15.19 12.19 7.92
N ALA A 60 14.53 11.54 6.98
CA ALA A 60 13.34 12.06 6.33
C ALA A 60 12.18 11.07 6.50
N ALA A 61 11.17 11.50 7.27
CA ALA A 61 9.92 10.77 7.44
C ALA A 61 8.95 11.19 6.34
N LEU A 62 8.60 10.26 5.44
CA LEU A 62 7.77 10.51 4.28
C LEU A 62 6.35 9.99 4.51
N GLY A 63 5.34 10.78 4.15
CA GLY A 63 3.96 10.36 4.02
C GLY A 63 3.52 10.33 2.55
N HIS A 64 2.39 9.76 2.25
CA HIS A 64 1.71 9.59 0.98
C HIS A 64 1.63 8.12 0.54
N LEU A 65 2.75 7.40 0.43
CA LEU A 65 2.73 6.01 -0.01
C LEU A 65 2.31 5.08 1.12
N HIS A 66 1.45 4.13 0.80
CA HIS A 66 0.85 3.19 1.75
C HIS A 66 1.74 1.97 2.03
N SER A 67 2.68 1.66 1.14
CA SER A 67 3.67 0.60 1.34
C SER A 67 4.91 1.14 2.06
N ALA A 68 5.35 0.45 3.11
CA ALA A 68 6.58 0.78 3.82
C ALA A 68 7.79 0.54 2.91
N GLN A 69 8.54 1.60 2.58
CA GLN A 69 9.67 1.53 1.67
C GLN A 69 10.66 2.67 1.88
N LYS A 70 11.90 2.45 1.46
CA LYS A 70 12.94 3.48 1.42
C LYS A 70 13.04 4.13 0.04
N VAL A 71 13.51 5.36 0.00
CA VAL A 71 13.79 6.09 -1.24
C VAL A 71 15.23 6.61 -1.21
N GLY A 72 16.06 6.14 -2.12
CA GLY A 72 17.47 6.49 -2.20
C GLY A 72 18.32 5.85 -1.10
N ARG A 73 18.09 6.15 0.18
CA ARG A 73 18.85 5.62 1.31
C ARG A 73 17.97 5.17 2.48
N GLU A 74 18.54 4.43 3.43
CA GLU A 74 17.82 3.86 4.57
C GLU A 74 17.14 4.88 5.47
N SER A 75 17.72 6.07 5.63
CA SER A 75 17.17 7.12 6.47
C SER A 75 16.18 8.05 5.77
N VAL A 76 15.74 7.73 4.55
CA VAL A 76 14.67 8.41 3.81
C VAL A 76 13.57 7.39 3.53
N ARG A 77 12.47 7.43 4.28
CA ARG A 77 11.52 6.31 4.31
C ARG A 77 10.08 6.74 4.37
N TYR A 78 9.26 5.93 3.69
CA TYR A 78 7.84 5.81 3.97
C TYR A 78 7.63 4.72 5.02
N PRO A 79 6.95 5.00 6.15
CA PRO A 79 6.55 3.95 7.10
C PRO A 79 5.36 3.15 6.58
N GLY A 80 4.69 3.64 5.55
CA GLY A 80 3.41 3.14 5.08
C GLY A 80 2.25 3.65 5.92
N THR A 81 1.08 3.05 5.72
CA THR A 81 -0.13 3.35 6.50
C THR A 81 -0.31 2.36 7.65
N LEU A 82 -1.00 2.77 8.70
CA LEU A 82 -1.26 1.93 9.88
C LEU A 82 -2.21 0.77 9.56
N LEU A 83 -3.13 0.97 8.63
CA LEU A 83 -4.12 -0.02 8.18
C LEU A 83 -4.05 -0.19 6.66
N LYS A 84 -4.70 -1.25 6.17
CA LYS A 84 -4.90 -1.48 4.73
C LYS A 84 -6.15 -0.74 4.28
N TYR A 85 -6.01 0.14 3.30
CA TYR A 85 -7.11 0.96 2.75
C TYR A 85 -7.66 0.43 1.43
N SER A 86 -6.98 -0.54 0.84
CA SER A 86 -7.44 -1.20 -0.39
C SER A 86 -7.16 -2.69 -0.38
N VAL A 87 -7.86 -3.39 -1.26
CA VAL A 87 -7.67 -4.83 -1.49
C VAL A 87 -6.28 -5.13 -2.09
N SER A 88 -5.68 -4.18 -2.82
CA SER A 88 -4.32 -4.33 -3.35
C SER A 88 -3.26 -4.45 -2.25
N GLU A 89 -3.53 -3.92 -1.06
CA GLU A 89 -2.63 -3.97 0.10
C GLU A 89 -2.71 -5.28 0.91
N CYS A 90 -3.54 -6.26 0.49
CA CYS A 90 -3.84 -7.47 1.28
C CYS A 90 -2.57 -8.24 1.72
N ASN A 91 -1.51 -8.23 0.92
CA ASN A 91 -0.25 -8.91 1.20
C ASN A 91 0.78 -8.05 1.96
N GLN A 92 0.48 -6.77 2.23
CA GLN A 92 1.38 -5.90 2.96
C GLN A 92 1.28 -6.18 4.47
N THR A 93 2.42 -6.17 5.15
CA THR A 93 2.48 -6.09 6.62
C THR A 93 2.58 -4.63 7.00
N LYS A 94 1.57 -4.13 7.71
CA LYS A 94 1.57 -2.76 8.22
C LYS A 94 2.44 -2.66 9.46
N SER A 95 3.13 -1.54 9.61
CA SER A 95 4.11 -1.35 10.68
C SER A 95 4.25 0.12 11.07
N LEU A 96 4.88 0.34 12.22
CA LEU A 96 5.43 1.63 12.59
C LEU A 96 6.97 1.55 12.66
N HIS A 97 7.63 2.68 12.50
CA HIS A 97 9.07 2.78 12.62
C HIS A 97 9.44 3.55 13.90
N LEU A 98 10.28 2.93 14.73
CA LEU A 98 10.98 3.61 15.82
C LEU A 98 12.33 4.08 15.28
N VAL A 99 12.55 5.39 15.31
CA VAL A 99 13.78 6.01 14.79
C VAL A 99 14.62 6.54 15.92
N THR A 100 15.81 5.98 16.09
CA THR A 100 16.76 6.42 17.11
C THR A 100 17.85 7.29 16.48
N LEU A 101 17.89 8.54 16.95
CA LEU A 101 18.89 9.53 16.56
C LEU A 101 19.90 9.69 17.71
N LYS A 102 21.16 9.35 17.46
CA LYS A 102 22.31 9.60 18.36
C LYS A 102 23.00 10.91 17.97
N GLU A 103 24.23 11.14 18.43
CA GLU A 103 25.00 12.33 18.11
C GLU A 103 25.16 12.48 16.59
N LYS A 104 25.35 13.74 16.13
CA LYS A 104 25.59 14.07 14.72
C LYS A 104 26.76 13.25 14.18
N GLY A 105 26.59 12.69 12.98
CA GLY A 105 27.55 11.81 12.34
C GLY A 105 27.37 10.31 12.62
N THR A 106 26.63 9.93 13.67
CA THR A 106 26.28 8.51 13.91
C THR A 106 25.17 8.10 12.96
N PRO A 107 25.17 6.88 12.38
CA PRO A 107 24.06 6.38 11.60
C PRO A 107 22.74 6.39 12.35
N VAL A 108 21.65 6.67 11.64
CA VAL A 108 20.29 6.58 12.18
C VAL A 108 19.89 5.12 12.28
N GLU A 109 19.36 4.72 13.42
CA GLU A 109 18.83 3.37 13.64
C GLU A 109 17.31 3.39 13.41
N VAL A 110 16.80 2.44 12.64
CA VAL A 110 15.37 2.32 12.35
C VAL A 110 14.92 0.91 12.68
N GLU A 111 14.07 0.79 13.68
CA GLU A 111 13.43 -0.47 14.04
C GLU A 111 11.99 -0.48 13.51
N THR A 112 11.56 -1.64 12.99
CA THR A 112 10.22 -1.80 12.42
C THR A 112 9.39 -2.71 13.32
N TYR A 113 8.25 -2.22 13.77
CA TYR A 113 7.31 -2.93 14.63
C TYR A 113 6.04 -3.25 13.83
N PRO A 114 5.75 -4.53 13.54
CA PRO A 114 4.54 -4.92 12.82
C PRO A 114 3.29 -4.59 13.63
N LEU A 115 2.25 -4.16 12.93
CA LEU A 115 0.94 -3.88 13.50
C LEU A 115 -0.01 -5.05 13.23
N HIS A 116 -0.80 -5.40 14.23
CA HIS A 116 -1.82 -6.44 14.15
C HIS A 116 -3.20 -5.77 14.24
N PRO A 117 -3.87 -5.54 13.12
CA PRO A 117 -5.20 -4.92 13.12
C PRO A 117 -6.23 -5.88 13.71
N LEU A 118 -7.30 -5.33 14.30
CA LEU A 118 -8.45 -6.12 14.78
C LEU A 118 -9.08 -6.95 13.66
N ARG A 119 -9.15 -6.40 12.45
CA ARG A 119 -9.60 -7.06 11.23
C ARG A 119 -8.61 -6.79 10.11
N ASN A 120 -8.26 -7.83 9.40
CA ASN A 120 -7.34 -7.72 8.27
C ASN A 120 -8.10 -7.56 6.94
N VAL A 121 -7.38 -7.29 5.85
CA VAL A 121 -7.91 -7.37 4.49
C VAL A 121 -7.34 -8.62 3.83
N LYS A 122 -8.20 -9.52 3.35
CA LYS A 122 -7.80 -10.79 2.73
C LYS A 122 -8.47 -10.99 1.37
N LYS A 123 -7.80 -11.76 0.52
CA LYS A 123 -8.35 -12.23 -0.76
C LYS A 123 -8.59 -13.71 -0.70
N PHE A 124 -9.77 -14.14 -1.16
CA PHE A 124 -10.11 -15.53 -1.35
C PHE A 124 -10.43 -15.80 -2.81
N ARG A 125 -9.96 -16.93 -3.32
CA ARG A 125 -10.21 -17.37 -4.69
C ARG A 125 -10.50 -18.86 -4.69
N GLY A 126 -11.62 -19.26 -5.29
CA GLY A 126 -12.04 -20.65 -5.39
C GLY A 126 -13.49 -20.75 -5.82
N THR A 127 -14.02 -21.99 -5.90
CA THR A 127 -15.44 -22.19 -6.11
C THR A 127 -16.24 -21.85 -4.86
N LEU A 128 -17.50 -21.44 -5.02
CA LEU A 128 -18.38 -21.15 -3.89
C LEU A 128 -18.41 -22.29 -2.87
N LYS A 129 -18.52 -23.53 -3.37
CA LYS A 129 -18.56 -24.73 -2.51
C LYS A 129 -17.28 -24.92 -1.70
N GLU A 130 -16.12 -24.67 -2.29
CA GLU A 130 -14.84 -24.76 -1.60
C GLU A 130 -14.72 -23.68 -0.53
N LEU A 131 -14.99 -22.43 -0.88
CA LEU A 131 -14.88 -21.29 0.03
C LEU A 131 -15.79 -21.45 1.26
N LEU A 132 -17.02 -21.91 1.07
CA LEU A 132 -17.93 -22.16 2.20
C LEU A 132 -17.45 -23.26 3.17
N LYS A 133 -16.51 -24.12 2.75
CA LYS A 133 -16.00 -25.23 3.56
C LYS A 133 -14.63 -25.02 4.16
N THR A 134 -13.74 -24.28 3.46
CA THR A 134 -12.30 -24.26 3.75
C THR A 134 -11.82 -22.96 4.40
N VAL A 135 -12.69 -21.97 4.54
CA VAL A 135 -12.30 -20.68 5.13
C VAL A 135 -11.95 -20.86 6.61
N PRO A 136 -10.76 -20.41 7.03
CA PRO A 136 -10.36 -20.42 8.43
C PRO A 136 -11.30 -19.56 9.30
N GLU A 137 -11.58 -20.00 10.52
CA GLU A 137 -12.51 -19.33 11.43
C GLU A 137 -12.08 -17.88 11.70
N GLU A 138 -10.78 -17.66 11.91
CA GLU A 138 -10.20 -16.35 12.15
C GLU A 138 -10.36 -15.37 10.97
N ALA A 139 -10.61 -15.87 9.76
CA ALA A 139 -10.79 -15.03 8.57
C ALA A 139 -12.23 -14.60 8.33
N LYS A 140 -13.20 -15.14 9.06
CA LYS A 140 -14.63 -14.82 8.89
C LYS A 140 -14.97 -13.40 9.30
N GLU A 141 -14.24 -12.84 10.25
CA GLU A 141 -14.39 -11.46 10.74
C GLU A 141 -13.51 -10.45 10.00
N ASP A 142 -12.63 -10.90 9.08
CA ASP A 142 -11.80 -10.00 8.28
C ASP A 142 -12.60 -9.35 7.14
N TYR A 143 -12.07 -8.26 6.59
CA TYR A 143 -12.56 -7.67 5.34
C TYR A 143 -12.09 -8.51 4.16
N VAL A 144 -13.03 -9.03 3.36
CA VAL A 144 -12.70 -9.99 2.32
C VAL A 144 -13.09 -9.54 0.92
N SER A 145 -12.18 -9.72 -0.03
CA SER A 145 -12.43 -9.67 -1.47
C SER A 145 -12.46 -11.11 -1.99
N ILE A 146 -13.56 -11.51 -2.62
CA ILE A 146 -13.81 -12.89 -3.03
C ILE A 146 -13.87 -12.96 -4.55
N THR A 147 -13.07 -13.87 -5.14
CA THR A 147 -13.12 -14.20 -6.56
C THR A 147 -13.62 -15.63 -6.74
N LEU A 148 -14.84 -15.76 -7.26
CA LEU A 148 -15.45 -17.05 -7.55
C LEU A 148 -14.97 -17.58 -8.90
N THR A 149 -14.59 -18.86 -8.95
CA THR A 149 -14.07 -19.53 -10.13
C THR A 149 -15.06 -20.57 -10.70
N ASP A 150 -16.31 -20.55 -10.25
CA ASP A 150 -17.37 -21.43 -10.77
C ASP A 150 -17.61 -21.12 -12.25
N GLU A 151 -17.54 -22.15 -13.12
CA GLU A 151 -17.80 -21.99 -14.56
C GLU A 151 -19.27 -21.67 -14.84
N THR A 152 -20.18 -22.19 -14.01
CA THR A 152 -21.61 -21.83 -14.02
C THR A 152 -21.89 -20.90 -12.86
N ASP A 153 -22.60 -19.81 -13.13
CA ASP A 153 -22.91 -18.81 -12.09
C ASP A 153 -23.69 -19.48 -10.94
N PRO A 154 -23.16 -19.46 -9.70
CA PRO A 154 -23.86 -20.03 -8.56
C PRO A 154 -25.15 -19.24 -8.24
N TYR A 155 -26.13 -19.93 -7.68
CA TYR A 155 -27.35 -19.28 -7.25
C TYR A 155 -27.09 -18.40 -6.01
N ARG A 156 -27.39 -17.09 -6.13
CA ARG A 156 -27.23 -16.09 -5.06
C ARG A 156 -25.93 -16.22 -4.25
N PRO A 157 -24.77 -16.14 -4.90
CA PRO A 157 -23.49 -16.43 -4.25
C PRO A 157 -23.20 -15.47 -3.09
N LYS A 158 -23.56 -14.18 -3.22
CA LYS A 158 -23.36 -13.19 -2.18
C LYS A 158 -24.13 -13.54 -0.92
N GLU A 159 -25.41 -13.87 -1.02
CA GLU A 159 -26.24 -14.25 0.15
C GLU A 159 -25.70 -15.51 0.86
N GLN A 160 -25.09 -16.44 0.12
CA GLN A 160 -24.48 -17.62 0.71
C GLN A 160 -23.17 -17.29 1.42
N LEU A 161 -22.34 -16.42 0.85
CA LEU A 161 -21.08 -15.96 1.44
C LEU A 161 -21.30 -15.11 2.67
N GLU A 162 -22.35 -14.26 2.70
CA GLU A 162 -22.72 -13.42 3.86
C GLU A 162 -23.11 -14.26 5.10
N LYS A 163 -23.40 -15.53 4.96
CA LYS A 163 -23.60 -16.45 6.09
C LYS A 163 -22.31 -16.89 6.76
N VAL A 164 -21.17 -16.68 6.09
CA VAL A 164 -19.85 -17.12 6.54
C VAL A 164 -18.93 -15.94 6.84
N PHE A 165 -18.98 -14.89 6.04
CA PHE A 165 -18.13 -13.73 6.15
C PHE A 165 -18.92 -12.50 6.64
N SER A 166 -18.45 -11.87 7.70
CA SER A 166 -19.09 -10.70 8.28
C SER A 166 -18.88 -9.42 7.45
N HIS A 167 -17.76 -9.33 6.71
CA HIS A 167 -17.35 -8.09 6.01
C HIS A 167 -16.87 -8.37 4.58
N ILE A 168 -17.81 -8.51 3.65
CA ILE A 168 -17.50 -8.69 2.23
C ILE A 168 -17.35 -7.33 1.55
N LEU A 169 -16.16 -7.03 1.06
CA LEU A 169 -15.87 -5.81 0.28
C LEU A 169 -16.36 -5.94 -1.16
N GLU A 170 -16.10 -7.10 -1.78
CA GLU A 170 -16.52 -7.37 -3.14
C GLU A 170 -16.61 -8.87 -3.42
N VAL A 171 -17.46 -9.22 -4.39
CA VAL A 171 -17.53 -10.58 -4.97
C VAL A 171 -17.40 -10.44 -6.48
N ARG A 172 -16.39 -11.06 -7.06
CA ARG A 172 -16.12 -11.09 -8.49
C ARG A 172 -16.26 -12.49 -9.04
N MET A 173 -16.68 -12.62 -10.32
CA MET A 173 -16.66 -13.87 -11.06
C MET A 173 -15.45 -13.88 -11.99
N ASP A 174 -14.67 -14.94 -11.96
CA ASP A 174 -13.58 -15.20 -12.90
C ASP A 174 -13.73 -16.60 -13.52
N ASN A 175 -14.56 -16.69 -14.55
CA ASN A 175 -14.79 -17.88 -15.33
C ASN A 175 -14.51 -17.66 -16.82
N SER A 176 -14.65 -18.68 -17.65
CA SER A 176 -14.38 -18.60 -19.09
C SER A 176 -15.19 -17.49 -19.78
N ARG A 177 -16.44 -17.29 -19.39
CA ARG A 177 -17.34 -16.28 -19.94
C ARG A 177 -16.86 -14.85 -19.61
N THR A 178 -16.51 -14.58 -18.34
CA THR A 178 -16.06 -13.26 -17.92
C THR A 178 -14.72 -12.89 -18.55
N ARG A 179 -13.81 -13.86 -18.70
CA ARG A 179 -12.52 -13.65 -19.39
C ARG A 179 -12.70 -13.33 -20.87
N GLN A 180 -13.59 -14.05 -21.58
CA GLN A 180 -13.89 -13.76 -22.98
C GLN A 180 -14.50 -12.37 -23.16
N LYS A 181 -15.36 -11.94 -22.24
CA LYS A 181 -15.93 -10.58 -22.28
C LYS A 181 -14.85 -9.53 -22.15
N LEU A 182 -13.94 -9.68 -21.19
CA LEU A 182 -12.82 -8.74 -20.98
C LEU A 182 -11.89 -8.65 -22.19
N MET A 183 -11.59 -9.76 -22.86
CA MET A 183 -10.80 -9.77 -24.11
C MET A 183 -11.50 -8.98 -25.22
N LYS A 184 -12.80 -9.20 -25.44
CA LYS A 184 -13.56 -8.47 -26.47
C LYS A 184 -13.65 -6.96 -26.17
N ASP A 185 -13.74 -6.57 -24.90
CA ASP A 185 -13.80 -5.17 -24.49
C ASP A 185 -12.43 -4.49 -24.61
N ALA A 186 -11.33 -5.22 -24.44
CA ALA A 186 -9.96 -4.73 -24.69
C ALA A 186 -9.72 -4.47 -26.19
N ASP A 187 -10.12 -5.40 -27.08
CA ASP A 187 -9.98 -5.28 -28.53
C ASP A 187 -10.80 -4.12 -29.13
N ARG A 188 -11.84 -3.65 -28.43
CA ARG A 188 -12.65 -2.51 -28.88
C ARG A 188 -12.07 -1.14 -28.48
N LYS A 189 -11.08 -1.12 -27.59
CA LYS A 189 -10.46 0.11 -27.08
C LYS A 189 -9.07 0.38 -27.66
N SER A 190 -8.52 -0.57 -28.39
CA SER A 190 -7.28 -0.45 -29.18
C SER A 190 -7.62 -0.09 -30.64
#